data_d6c5919863524647df9db12489b3ff09
#
_entry.id   d6c5919863524647df9db12489b3ff09
#
_cell.length_a   1.000
_cell.length_b   1.000
_cell.length_c   1.000
_cell.angle_alpha   90.00
_cell.angle_beta   90.00
_cell.angle_gamma   90.00
#
_symmetry.space_group_name_H-M   'P 1'
#
loop_
_entity.id
_entity.type
_entity.pdbx_description
1 polymer ?
#
loop_
_entity_poly.entity_id
_entity_poly.type
_entity_poly.pdbx_seq_one_letter_code
_entity_poly.pdbx_strand_id
1 'polypeptide(L)'
;MDLCPYVGITDFTNFDQVKMMLEVLQQYRQPESQRVLHVGVMMSFKTLNGLETKWATAFPPKEGIAGIFSSTEHADDLYYCLHYADYDHFTKSEDLARGVEYAGQWMNALQLDMPWPDPIMVECGVRASRKQFEVILQIGKNAIEEADNDPAKVVERLEDYSGLIHRVLLDKSMGRGLGMDAVGLIPFASAIRERFPDLGLVVAGGLGPDSLNLVEPLVKIFPDLSIDAQGKLRPSGNALDPIDWGMAGKYLSRALELLG
;
A
#
# COMPACT_ATOMS: atom_id res chain seq x y z
N MET A 1 1.69 -19.31 -0.20
CA MET A 1 2.76 -18.42 -0.70
C MET A 1 3.23 -17.63 0.50
N ASP A 2 4.50 -17.72 0.87
CA ASP A 2 5.00 -16.94 2.01
C ASP A 2 5.04 -15.47 1.60
N LEU A 3 4.26 -14.65 2.28
CA LEU A 3 4.16 -13.22 2.00
C LEU A 3 5.36 -12.50 2.64
N CYS A 4 6.34 -12.07 1.84
CA CYS A 4 7.45 -11.28 2.36
C CYS A 4 6.94 -9.96 2.96
N PRO A 5 7.34 -9.60 4.18
CA PRO A 5 7.03 -8.29 4.73
C PRO A 5 7.78 -7.19 3.98
N TYR A 6 7.23 -5.98 3.96
CA TYR A 6 7.83 -4.88 3.23
C TYR A 6 7.92 -3.58 4.02
N VAL A 7 8.81 -2.68 3.57
CA VAL A 7 8.78 -1.26 3.91
C VAL A 7 8.33 -0.49 2.68
N GLY A 8 7.16 0.15 2.78
CA GLY A 8 6.49 0.79 1.68
C GLY A 8 6.73 2.30 1.59
N ILE A 9 6.87 2.76 0.37
CA ILE A 9 6.81 4.16 -0.02
C ILE A 9 5.80 4.24 -1.16
N THR A 10 4.82 5.12 -1.04
CA THR A 10 3.81 5.36 -2.08
C THR A 10 4.01 6.74 -2.69
N ASP A 11 3.73 6.89 -4.00
CA ASP A 11 3.88 8.05 -4.91
C ASP A 11 5.20 8.08 -5.71
N PHE A 12 5.71 6.92 -6.10
CA PHE A 12 6.74 6.89 -7.15
C PHE A 12 6.17 7.37 -8.49
N THR A 13 6.93 8.21 -9.19
CA THR A 13 6.54 8.80 -10.48
C THR A 13 7.50 8.48 -11.62
N ASN A 14 8.68 7.94 -11.32
CA ASN A 14 9.66 7.51 -12.31
C ASN A 14 10.61 6.44 -11.73
N PHE A 15 11.31 5.74 -12.63
CA PHE A 15 12.19 4.63 -12.26
C PHE A 15 13.48 5.06 -11.56
N ASP A 16 13.96 6.30 -11.76
CA ASP A 16 15.17 6.77 -11.05
C ASP A 16 14.94 6.89 -9.55
N GLN A 17 13.72 7.23 -9.14
CA GLN A 17 13.33 7.22 -7.72
C GLN A 17 13.36 5.79 -7.14
N VAL A 18 12.94 4.79 -7.92
CA VAL A 18 13.02 3.38 -7.51
C VAL A 18 14.46 2.96 -7.29
N LYS A 19 15.36 3.28 -8.24
CA LYS A 19 16.80 2.97 -8.10
C LYS A 19 17.41 3.62 -6.86
N MET A 20 17.10 4.88 -6.62
CA MET A 20 17.59 5.61 -5.43
C MET A 20 17.15 4.92 -4.13
N MET A 21 15.90 4.49 -4.03
CA MET A 21 15.40 3.81 -2.81
C MET A 21 15.91 2.37 -2.71
N LEU A 22 16.14 1.70 -3.83
CA LEU A 22 16.77 0.38 -3.86
C LEU A 22 18.22 0.43 -3.33
N GLU A 23 18.99 1.45 -3.67
CA GLU A 23 20.33 1.67 -3.11
C GLU A 23 20.28 1.84 -1.58
N VAL A 24 19.28 2.57 -1.06
CA VAL A 24 19.06 2.72 0.39
C VAL A 24 18.69 1.37 1.01
N LEU A 25 17.79 0.59 0.39
CA LEU A 25 17.43 -0.76 0.87
C LEU A 25 18.69 -1.64 0.99
N GLN A 26 19.50 -1.71 -0.07
CA GLN A 26 20.70 -2.53 -0.12
C GLN A 26 21.76 -2.12 0.91
N GLN A 27 21.86 -0.83 1.20
CA GLN A 27 22.80 -0.30 2.17
C GLN A 27 22.40 -0.59 3.62
N TYR A 28 21.09 -0.57 3.94
CA TYR A 28 20.61 -0.59 5.32
C TYR A 28 19.85 -1.86 5.72
N ARG A 29 19.44 -2.71 4.75
CA ARG A 29 18.77 -3.98 5.07
C ARG A 29 19.71 -4.93 5.77
N GLN A 30 19.28 -5.46 6.91
CA GLN A 30 20.03 -6.48 7.64
C GLN A 30 20.14 -7.77 6.82
N PRO A 31 21.25 -8.52 6.91
CA PRO A 31 21.48 -9.71 6.07
C PRO A 31 20.40 -10.80 6.22
N GLU A 32 19.82 -10.95 7.42
CA GLU A 32 18.78 -11.94 7.72
C GLU A 32 17.36 -11.42 7.38
N SER A 33 17.21 -10.13 7.09
CA SER A 33 15.90 -9.53 6.81
C SER A 33 15.40 -9.93 5.42
N GLN A 34 14.17 -10.43 5.37
CA GLN A 34 13.47 -10.74 4.13
C GLN A 34 12.61 -9.56 3.62
N ARG A 35 12.73 -8.39 4.26
CA ARG A 35 11.91 -7.22 3.89
C ARG A 35 12.32 -6.68 2.54
N VAL A 36 11.33 -6.42 1.71
CA VAL A 36 11.48 -5.83 0.37
C VAL A 36 11.05 -4.37 0.36
N LEU A 37 11.47 -3.61 -0.63
CA LEU A 37 10.97 -2.26 -0.89
C LEU A 37 9.63 -2.33 -1.63
N HIS A 38 8.54 -1.92 -0.98
CA HIS A 38 7.28 -1.71 -1.68
C HIS A 38 7.31 -0.38 -2.42
N VAL A 39 7.09 -0.47 -3.72
CA VAL A 39 7.06 0.66 -4.65
C VAL A 39 5.61 0.93 -5.03
N GLY A 40 4.97 1.84 -4.29
CA GLY A 40 3.57 2.22 -4.54
C GLY A 40 3.46 3.30 -5.63
N VAL A 41 2.71 3.01 -6.68
CA VAL A 41 2.42 3.96 -7.76
C VAL A 41 0.92 4.22 -7.81
N MET A 42 0.56 5.50 -7.73
CA MET A 42 -0.83 5.92 -7.64
C MET A 42 -1.54 5.93 -8.98
N MET A 43 -2.75 5.42 -8.98
CA MET A 43 -3.77 5.57 -10.01
C MET A 43 -5.13 5.77 -9.34
N SER A 44 -6.04 6.50 -9.96
CA SER A 44 -7.43 6.58 -9.50
C SER A 44 -8.38 6.27 -10.63
N PHE A 45 -9.65 5.97 -10.30
CA PHE A 45 -10.71 5.86 -11.31
C PHE A 45 -10.70 7.07 -12.26
N LYS A 46 -10.55 8.29 -11.72
CA LYS A 46 -10.56 9.53 -12.50
C LYS A 46 -9.34 9.62 -13.43
N THR A 47 -8.12 9.35 -12.95
CA THR A 47 -6.92 9.40 -13.78
C THR A 47 -6.89 8.30 -14.85
N LEU A 48 -7.35 7.09 -14.52
CA LEU A 48 -7.50 6.00 -15.47
C LEU A 48 -8.43 6.39 -16.63
N ASN A 49 -9.55 7.05 -16.33
CA ASN A 49 -10.59 7.40 -17.31
C ASN A 49 -10.40 8.80 -17.92
N GLY A 50 -9.30 9.50 -17.64
CA GLY A 50 -9.02 10.84 -18.19
C GLY A 50 -9.98 11.92 -17.72
N LEU A 51 -10.59 11.74 -16.53
CA LEU A 51 -11.51 12.71 -15.94
C LEU A 51 -10.73 13.78 -15.18
N GLU A 52 -11.30 14.98 -15.09
CA GLU A 52 -10.71 16.08 -14.35
C GLU A 52 -10.58 15.72 -12.85
N THR A 53 -9.37 15.93 -12.31
CA THR A 53 -9.08 15.70 -10.91
C THR A 53 -7.87 16.52 -10.47
N LYS A 54 -7.88 16.97 -9.22
CA LYS A 54 -6.72 17.64 -8.60
C LYS A 54 -5.46 16.76 -8.55
N TRP A 55 -5.63 15.44 -8.65
CA TRP A 55 -4.54 14.47 -8.60
C TRP A 55 -3.82 14.27 -9.93
N ALA A 56 -4.32 14.84 -11.03
CA ALA A 56 -3.76 14.65 -12.37
C ALA A 56 -2.29 15.11 -12.52
N THR A 57 -1.83 16.03 -11.66
CA THR A 57 -0.44 16.50 -11.64
C THR A 57 0.42 15.77 -10.61
N ALA A 58 -0.18 15.11 -9.63
CA ALA A 58 0.53 14.38 -8.58
C ALA A 58 0.80 12.93 -8.95
N PHE A 59 -0.13 12.30 -9.69
CA PHE A 59 0.02 10.91 -10.14
C PHE A 59 0.75 10.85 -11.49
N PRO A 60 1.53 9.79 -11.74
CA PRO A 60 2.13 9.60 -13.05
C PRO A 60 1.05 9.36 -14.13
N PRO A 61 1.32 9.73 -15.41
CA PRO A 61 0.48 9.31 -16.51
C PRO A 61 0.35 7.79 -16.54
N LYS A 62 -0.86 7.26 -16.74
CA LYS A 62 -1.12 5.81 -16.75
C LYS A 62 -0.22 5.04 -17.72
N GLU A 63 0.09 5.63 -18.88
CA GLU A 63 0.97 5.07 -19.91
C GLU A 63 2.44 4.95 -19.43
N GLY A 64 2.83 5.69 -18.40
CA GLY A 64 4.18 5.67 -17.83
C GLY A 64 4.38 4.65 -16.72
N ILE A 65 3.30 4.08 -16.15
CA ILE A 65 3.38 3.24 -14.94
C ILE A 65 4.21 1.97 -15.19
N ALA A 66 4.01 1.30 -16.33
CA ALA A 66 4.81 0.13 -16.69
C ALA A 66 6.32 0.43 -16.78
N GLY A 67 6.69 1.67 -17.11
CA GLY A 67 8.08 2.11 -17.11
C GLY A 67 8.68 2.31 -15.71
N ILE A 68 7.82 2.61 -14.71
CA ILE A 68 8.23 2.67 -13.30
C ILE A 68 8.44 1.25 -12.75
N PHE A 69 7.58 0.31 -13.13
CA PHE A 69 7.67 -1.10 -12.79
C PHE A 69 8.58 -1.86 -13.77
N SER A 70 9.85 -1.52 -13.75
CA SER A 70 10.82 -2.08 -14.70
C SER A 70 11.66 -3.18 -14.05
N SER A 71 12.13 -4.13 -14.87
CA SER A 71 13.05 -5.17 -14.43
C SER A 71 14.40 -4.58 -14.01
N THR A 72 14.96 -5.12 -12.93
CA THR A 72 16.33 -4.86 -12.47
C THR A 72 16.99 -6.19 -12.13
N GLU A 73 18.33 -6.17 -11.97
CA GLU A 73 19.10 -7.33 -11.42
C GLU A 73 18.66 -7.67 -9.97
N HIS A 74 17.95 -6.77 -9.30
CA HIS A 74 17.45 -6.88 -7.93
C HIS A 74 15.92 -6.92 -7.87
N ALA A 75 15.29 -7.58 -8.84
CA ALA A 75 13.83 -7.67 -8.92
C ALA A 75 13.22 -8.30 -7.65
N ASP A 76 13.91 -9.23 -7.02
CA ASP A 76 13.47 -9.90 -5.79
C ASP A 76 13.47 -8.98 -4.55
N ASP A 77 14.16 -7.84 -4.62
CA ASP A 77 14.19 -6.81 -3.57
C ASP A 77 13.03 -5.81 -3.69
N LEU A 78 12.27 -5.87 -4.78
CA LEU A 78 11.23 -4.91 -5.13
C LEU A 78 9.84 -5.57 -5.13
N TYR A 79 8.87 -4.85 -4.59
CA TYR A 79 7.47 -5.24 -4.58
C TYR A 79 6.66 -4.10 -5.20
N TYR A 80 6.39 -4.22 -6.51
CA TYR A 80 5.67 -3.21 -7.29
C TYR A 80 4.18 -3.27 -7.07
N CYS A 81 3.59 -2.19 -6.58
CA CYS A 81 2.19 -2.11 -6.24
C CYS A 81 1.48 -0.98 -6.98
N LEU A 82 0.45 -1.32 -7.76
CA LEU A 82 -0.49 -0.33 -8.25
C LEU A 82 -1.46 0.03 -7.13
N HIS A 83 -1.37 1.25 -6.62
CA HIS A 83 -2.28 1.79 -5.62
C HIS A 83 -3.46 2.46 -6.34
N TYR A 84 -4.59 1.78 -6.40
CA TYR A 84 -5.78 2.21 -7.13
C TYR A 84 -6.83 2.78 -6.16
N ALA A 85 -7.19 4.07 -6.36
CA ALA A 85 -8.11 4.80 -5.48
C ALA A 85 -9.44 5.13 -6.16
N ASP A 86 -10.55 4.86 -5.46
CA ASP A 86 -11.89 5.31 -5.83
C ASP A 86 -12.80 5.44 -4.59
N TYR A 87 -13.05 6.66 -4.17
CA TYR A 87 -13.94 6.96 -3.04
C TYR A 87 -15.38 7.26 -3.46
N ASP A 88 -15.63 7.33 -4.78
CA ASP A 88 -16.93 7.64 -5.36
C ASP A 88 -17.71 6.37 -5.80
N HIS A 89 -17.09 5.18 -5.68
CA HIS A 89 -17.63 3.87 -6.06
C HIS A 89 -18.06 3.76 -7.53
N PHE A 90 -17.32 4.39 -8.44
CA PHE A 90 -17.60 4.32 -9.88
C PHE A 90 -16.87 3.18 -10.58
N THR A 91 -15.87 2.59 -9.92
CA THR A 91 -15.02 1.53 -10.47
C THR A 91 -15.84 0.30 -10.85
N LYS A 92 -15.58 -0.21 -12.06
CA LYS A 92 -16.08 -1.48 -12.56
C LYS A 92 -14.95 -2.48 -12.70
N SER A 93 -15.27 -3.74 -12.88
CA SER A 93 -14.29 -4.82 -13.10
C SER A 93 -13.35 -4.54 -14.27
N GLU A 94 -13.87 -3.95 -15.36
CA GLU A 94 -13.07 -3.59 -16.53
C GLU A 94 -12.06 -2.48 -16.23
N ASP A 95 -12.37 -1.58 -15.31
CA ASP A 95 -11.44 -0.51 -14.90
C ASP A 95 -10.25 -1.10 -14.15
N LEU A 96 -10.49 -2.06 -13.24
CA LEU A 96 -9.40 -2.76 -12.54
C LEU A 96 -8.51 -3.52 -13.52
N ALA A 97 -9.12 -4.27 -14.47
CA ALA A 97 -8.38 -5.01 -15.48
C ALA A 97 -7.50 -4.07 -16.35
N ARG A 98 -8.03 -2.91 -16.77
CA ARG A 98 -7.28 -1.89 -17.51
C ARG A 98 -6.16 -1.27 -16.67
N GLY A 99 -6.42 -0.97 -15.39
CA GLY A 99 -5.39 -0.47 -14.48
C GLY A 99 -4.20 -1.43 -14.38
N VAL A 100 -4.48 -2.72 -14.20
CA VAL A 100 -3.47 -3.78 -14.21
C VAL A 100 -2.74 -3.90 -15.55
N GLU A 101 -3.41 -3.67 -16.67
CA GLU A 101 -2.77 -3.65 -18.00
C GLU A 101 -1.74 -2.51 -18.10
N TYR A 102 -2.10 -1.29 -17.67
CA TYR A 102 -1.18 -0.14 -17.64
C TYR A 102 0.00 -0.34 -16.68
N ALA A 103 -0.18 -1.08 -15.59
CA ALA A 103 0.89 -1.40 -14.65
C ALA A 103 1.96 -2.35 -15.25
N GLY A 104 1.61 -3.10 -16.28
CA GLY A 104 2.55 -3.96 -17.00
C GLY A 104 2.86 -5.28 -16.31
N GLN A 105 3.88 -5.97 -16.80
CA GLN A 105 4.16 -7.36 -16.40
C GLN A 105 4.90 -7.52 -15.06
N TRP A 106 5.53 -6.47 -14.58
CA TRP A 106 6.33 -6.49 -13.37
C TRP A 106 5.56 -6.15 -12.09
N MET A 107 4.27 -5.84 -12.22
CA MET A 107 3.40 -5.58 -11.07
C MET A 107 3.24 -6.83 -10.20
N ASN A 108 3.51 -6.69 -8.90
CA ASN A 108 3.36 -7.74 -7.90
C ASN A 108 2.02 -7.64 -7.15
N ALA A 109 1.45 -6.43 -7.00
CA ALA A 109 0.23 -6.24 -6.23
C ALA A 109 -0.67 -5.13 -6.78
N LEU A 110 -1.97 -5.27 -6.51
CA LEU A 110 -3.00 -4.25 -6.65
C LEU A 110 -3.52 -3.89 -5.27
N GLN A 111 -3.30 -2.65 -4.83
CA GLN A 111 -3.88 -2.12 -3.60
C GLN A 111 -5.18 -1.39 -3.94
N LEU A 112 -6.25 -1.76 -3.25
CA LEU A 112 -7.57 -1.18 -3.41
C LEU A 112 -7.81 -0.15 -2.29
N ASP A 113 -7.63 1.13 -2.61
CA ASP A 113 -7.92 2.26 -1.72
C ASP A 113 -9.34 2.78 -2.00
N MET A 114 -10.30 1.98 -1.59
CA MET A 114 -11.73 2.27 -1.69
C MET A 114 -12.48 1.58 -0.55
N PRO A 115 -13.48 2.24 0.08
CA PRO A 115 -14.24 1.62 1.17
C PRO A 115 -15.04 0.43 0.65
N TRP A 116 -14.79 -0.74 1.16
CA TRP A 116 -15.53 -2.00 0.90
C TRP A 116 -15.98 -2.18 -0.56
N PRO A 117 -15.05 -2.30 -1.53
CA PRO A 117 -15.43 -2.54 -2.93
C PRO A 117 -16.20 -3.86 -3.05
N ASP A 118 -17.17 -3.94 -3.96
CA ASP A 118 -17.92 -5.18 -4.21
C ASP A 118 -16.96 -6.35 -4.51
N PRO A 119 -16.93 -7.41 -3.69
CA PRO A 119 -16.03 -8.56 -3.89
C PRO A 119 -16.17 -9.22 -5.25
N ILE A 120 -17.38 -9.27 -5.81
CA ILE A 120 -17.65 -9.84 -7.14
C ILE A 120 -17.02 -8.96 -8.22
N MET A 121 -17.14 -7.65 -8.09
CA MET A 121 -16.50 -6.70 -9.01
C MET A 121 -14.98 -6.86 -8.98
N VAL A 122 -14.38 -6.97 -7.80
CA VAL A 122 -12.93 -7.17 -7.64
C VAL A 122 -12.50 -8.51 -8.25
N GLU A 123 -13.20 -9.60 -7.92
CA GLU A 123 -12.90 -10.93 -8.47
C GLU A 123 -12.96 -10.96 -10.00
N CYS A 124 -14.00 -10.36 -10.58
CA CYS A 124 -14.14 -10.26 -12.03
C CYS A 124 -13.00 -9.44 -12.65
N GLY A 125 -12.60 -8.33 -12.04
CA GLY A 125 -11.49 -7.49 -12.51
C GLY A 125 -10.14 -8.21 -12.46
N VAL A 126 -9.84 -8.89 -11.34
CA VAL A 126 -8.63 -9.71 -11.18
C VAL A 126 -8.58 -10.81 -12.22
N ARG A 127 -9.67 -11.57 -12.42
CA ARG A 127 -9.74 -12.64 -13.42
C ARG A 127 -9.60 -12.12 -14.85
N ALA A 128 -10.22 -10.98 -15.16
CA ALA A 128 -10.17 -10.38 -16.50
C ALA A 128 -8.76 -9.92 -16.89
N SER A 129 -7.93 -9.54 -15.91
CA SER A 129 -6.54 -9.12 -16.14
C SER A 129 -5.64 -10.26 -16.65
N ARG A 130 -6.00 -11.53 -16.40
CA ARG A 130 -5.24 -12.74 -16.76
C ARG A 130 -3.80 -12.76 -16.19
N LYS A 131 -3.53 -12.01 -15.13
CA LYS A 131 -2.23 -11.95 -14.44
C LYS A 131 -2.35 -12.49 -13.04
N GLN A 132 -1.24 -12.94 -12.48
CA GLN A 132 -1.14 -13.33 -11.09
C GLN A 132 -0.46 -12.19 -10.32
N PHE A 133 -1.11 -11.70 -9.28
CA PHE A 133 -0.61 -10.67 -8.37
C PHE A 133 -1.37 -10.76 -7.05
N GLU A 134 -0.81 -10.16 -6.03
CA GLU A 134 -1.48 -10.03 -4.73
C GLU A 134 -2.52 -8.91 -4.77
N VAL A 135 -3.60 -9.07 -4.02
CA VAL A 135 -4.58 -8.01 -3.77
C VAL A 135 -4.44 -7.54 -2.33
N ILE A 136 -4.24 -6.25 -2.16
CA ILE A 136 -4.17 -5.58 -0.85
C ILE A 136 -5.46 -4.79 -0.68
N LEU A 137 -6.27 -5.13 0.32
CA LEU A 137 -7.47 -4.36 0.65
C LEU A 137 -7.13 -3.31 1.71
N GLN A 138 -7.32 -2.05 1.39
CA GLN A 138 -7.13 -0.96 2.34
C GLN A 138 -8.39 -0.73 3.15
N ILE A 139 -8.30 -0.96 4.46
CA ILE A 139 -9.32 -0.64 5.45
C ILE A 139 -8.98 0.74 6.03
N GLY A 140 -9.40 1.77 5.30
CA GLY A 140 -9.23 3.15 5.69
C GLY A 140 -10.27 3.61 6.72
N LYS A 141 -10.16 4.87 7.15
CA LYS A 141 -11.07 5.47 8.15
C LYS A 141 -12.55 5.26 7.80
N ASN A 142 -12.95 5.54 6.56
CA ASN A 142 -14.35 5.40 6.14
C ASN A 142 -14.83 3.94 6.26
N ALA A 143 -14.00 2.98 5.83
CA ALA A 143 -14.32 1.56 5.94
C ALA A 143 -14.45 1.10 7.39
N ILE A 144 -13.63 1.63 8.30
CA ILE A 144 -13.71 1.37 9.73
C ILE A 144 -14.99 1.99 10.33
N GLU A 145 -15.32 3.23 9.95
CA GLU A 145 -16.54 3.90 10.39
C GLU A 145 -17.82 3.18 9.90
N GLU A 146 -17.82 2.68 8.66
CA GLU A 146 -18.91 1.86 8.12
C GLU A 146 -19.06 0.50 8.80
N ALA A 147 -18.02 0.02 9.48
CA ALA A 147 -18.04 -1.15 10.36
C ALA A 147 -18.24 -0.74 11.84
N ASP A 148 -18.87 0.42 12.11
CA ASP A 148 -19.17 0.96 13.44
C ASP A 148 -17.93 1.08 14.36
N ASN A 149 -16.73 1.19 13.82
CA ASN A 149 -15.45 1.15 14.53
C ASN A 149 -15.28 -0.14 15.38
N ASP A 150 -15.90 -1.23 14.95
CA ASP A 150 -15.88 -2.53 15.64
C ASP A 150 -14.97 -3.52 14.90
N PRO A 151 -13.87 -4.01 15.52
CA PRO A 151 -13.00 -5.02 14.94
C PRO A 151 -13.73 -6.28 14.48
N ALA A 152 -14.76 -6.73 15.21
CA ALA A 152 -15.53 -7.93 14.85
C ALA A 152 -16.32 -7.73 13.55
N LYS A 153 -16.89 -6.54 13.35
CA LYS A 153 -17.59 -6.19 12.10
C LYS A 153 -16.65 -6.03 10.91
N VAL A 154 -15.43 -5.54 11.15
CA VAL A 154 -14.38 -5.51 10.10
C VAL A 154 -14.05 -6.94 9.68
N VAL A 155 -13.87 -7.85 10.64
CA VAL A 155 -13.60 -9.28 10.36
C VAL A 155 -14.77 -9.93 9.61
N GLU A 156 -16.01 -9.69 10.03
CA GLU A 156 -17.21 -10.19 9.35
C GLU A 156 -17.25 -9.77 7.87
N ARG A 157 -17.01 -8.48 7.58
CA ARG A 157 -16.95 -7.99 6.19
C ARG A 157 -15.78 -8.58 5.39
N LEU A 158 -14.65 -8.84 6.03
CA LEU A 158 -13.50 -9.46 5.38
C LEU A 158 -13.77 -10.91 4.93
N GLU A 159 -14.74 -11.59 5.51
CA GLU A 159 -15.13 -12.94 5.09
C GLU A 159 -15.60 -12.98 3.62
N ASP A 160 -16.25 -11.90 3.14
CA ASP A 160 -16.71 -11.79 1.75
C ASP A 160 -15.54 -11.72 0.76
N TYR A 161 -14.33 -11.40 1.23
CA TYR A 161 -13.10 -11.34 0.42
C TYR A 161 -12.21 -12.57 0.58
N SER A 162 -12.70 -13.61 1.24
CA SER A 162 -11.92 -14.83 1.51
C SER A 162 -11.41 -15.46 0.22
N GLY A 163 -10.08 -15.70 0.14
CA GLY A 163 -9.43 -16.25 -1.05
C GLY A 163 -9.22 -15.24 -2.19
N LEU A 164 -9.71 -14.01 -2.05
CA LEU A 164 -9.54 -12.93 -3.04
C LEU A 164 -8.40 -11.99 -2.66
N ILE A 165 -8.28 -11.65 -1.38
CA ILE A 165 -7.24 -10.74 -0.88
C ILE A 165 -6.09 -11.51 -0.24
N HIS A 166 -4.91 -10.93 -0.28
CA HIS A 166 -3.67 -11.49 0.24
C HIS A 166 -3.15 -10.69 1.43
N ARG A 167 -3.44 -9.39 1.47
CA ARG A 167 -3.05 -8.50 2.57
C ARG A 167 -4.18 -7.55 2.93
N VAL A 168 -4.19 -7.13 4.18
CA VAL A 168 -5.03 -6.03 4.67
C VAL A 168 -4.14 -4.89 5.10
N LEU A 169 -4.40 -3.69 4.59
CA LEU A 169 -3.75 -2.46 5.00
C LEU A 169 -4.71 -1.65 5.88
N LEU A 170 -4.29 -1.39 7.12
CA LEU A 170 -5.03 -0.56 8.07
C LEU A 170 -4.51 0.88 8.05
N ASP A 171 -5.35 1.85 7.68
CA ASP A 171 -5.05 3.28 7.67
C ASP A 171 -6.17 4.12 8.28
N LYS A 172 -6.00 4.53 9.53
CA LYS A 172 -6.93 5.46 10.19
C LYS A 172 -6.69 6.94 9.86
N SER A 173 -5.56 7.28 9.26
CA SER A 173 -5.15 8.69 9.06
C SER A 173 -5.75 9.33 7.83
N MET A 174 -6.08 8.55 6.81
CA MET A 174 -6.54 9.00 5.47
C MET A 174 -5.65 10.12 4.87
N GLY A 175 -4.33 10.01 5.03
CA GLY A 175 -3.39 10.98 4.48
C GLY A 175 -3.45 12.38 5.11
N ARG A 176 -4.19 12.57 6.22
CA ARG A 176 -4.36 13.89 6.88
C ARG A 176 -3.17 14.32 7.74
N GLY A 177 -2.05 13.62 7.66
CA GLY A 177 -0.84 13.98 8.40
C GLY A 177 -0.95 13.85 9.93
N LEU A 178 -2.01 13.22 10.44
CA LEU A 178 -2.12 12.84 11.85
C LEU A 178 -1.10 11.74 12.14
N GLY A 179 -0.55 11.75 13.36
CA GLY A 179 0.33 10.66 13.80
C GLY A 179 -0.41 9.32 13.78
N MET A 180 0.33 8.22 13.59
CA MET A 180 -0.22 6.87 13.62
C MET A 180 -0.85 6.59 15.00
N ASP A 181 -2.07 6.09 15.00
CA ASP A 181 -2.76 5.56 16.18
C ASP A 181 -2.52 4.04 16.30
N ALA A 182 -1.29 3.64 16.59
CA ALA A 182 -0.95 2.23 16.72
C ALA A 182 -1.80 1.51 17.76
N VAL A 183 -2.04 2.14 18.91
CA VAL A 183 -2.84 1.56 20.00
C VAL A 183 -4.29 1.30 19.53
N GLY A 184 -4.87 2.24 18.83
CA GLY A 184 -6.21 2.09 18.24
C GLY A 184 -6.28 1.11 17.08
N LEU A 185 -5.15 0.73 16.45
CA LEU A 185 -5.09 -0.27 15.39
C LEU A 185 -4.88 -1.71 15.92
N ILE A 186 -4.28 -1.88 17.10
CA ILE A 186 -4.01 -3.21 17.68
C ILE A 186 -5.26 -4.10 17.73
N PRO A 187 -6.44 -3.65 18.20
CA PRO A 187 -7.62 -4.50 18.24
C PRO A 187 -8.05 -5.02 16.85
N PHE A 188 -7.96 -4.18 15.82
CA PHE A 188 -8.28 -4.57 14.44
C PHE A 188 -7.26 -5.57 13.89
N ALA A 189 -5.97 -5.28 14.03
CA ALA A 189 -4.91 -6.17 13.59
C ALA A 189 -4.98 -7.53 14.29
N SER A 190 -5.27 -7.55 15.61
CA SER A 190 -5.41 -8.78 16.38
C SER A 190 -6.59 -9.62 15.93
N ALA A 191 -7.77 -9.00 15.74
CA ALA A 191 -8.97 -9.70 15.28
C ALA A 191 -8.79 -10.27 13.85
N ILE A 192 -8.14 -9.51 12.96
CA ILE A 192 -7.82 -9.98 11.60
C ILE A 192 -6.84 -11.14 11.65
N ARG A 193 -5.74 -11.04 12.42
CA ARG A 193 -4.75 -12.12 12.53
C ARG A 193 -5.31 -13.39 13.16
N GLU A 194 -6.20 -13.27 14.14
CA GLU A 194 -6.86 -14.41 14.77
C GLU A 194 -7.77 -15.17 13.77
N ARG A 195 -8.52 -14.44 12.96
CA ARG A 195 -9.49 -15.04 12.02
C ARG A 195 -8.87 -15.46 10.70
N PHE A 196 -7.86 -14.71 10.22
CA PHE A 196 -7.19 -14.89 8.94
C PHE A 196 -5.67 -14.93 9.15
N PRO A 197 -5.10 -16.00 9.70
CA PRO A 197 -3.67 -16.08 10.05
C PRO A 197 -2.74 -15.96 8.83
N ASP A 198 -3.21 -16.31 7.63
CA ASP A 198 -2.45 -16.29 6.40
C ASP A 198 -2.48 -14.93 5.67
N LEU A 199 -3.31 -13.98 6.11
CA LEU A 199 -3.33 -12.64 5.54
C LEU A 199 -2.14 -11.81 6.04
N GLY A 200 -1.43 -11.19 5.11
CA GLY A 200 -0.41 -10.20 5.45
C GLY A 200 -1.01 -8.95 6.07
N LEU A 201 -0.44 -8.50 7.18
CA LEU A 201 -0.83 -7.25 7.82
C LEU A 201 0.06 -6.10 7.38
N VAL A 202 -0.57 -4.99 7.03
CA VAL A 202 0.09 -3.74 6.68
C VAL A 202 -0.52 -2.63 7.50
N VAL A 203 0.30 -1.69 7.94
CA VAL A 203 -0.21 -0.46 8.56
C VAL A 203 0.37 0.76 7.87
N ALA A 204 -0.48 1.75 7.69
CA ALA A 204 -0.14 3.02 7.10
C ALA A 204 -0.73 4.17 7.93
N GLY A 205 -0.43 5.38 7.48
CA GLY A 205 -0.99 6.59 8.05
C GLY A 205 -0.08 7.27 9.07
N GLY A 206 0.40 8.45 8.71
CA GLY A 206 1.21 9.29 9.57
C GLY A 206 2.63 8.80 9.82
N LEU A 207 3.11 7.81 9.07
CA LEU A 207 4.50 7.35 9.13
C LEU A 207 5.42 8.21 8.27
N GLY A 208 6.58 8.48 8.83
CA GLY A 208 7.67 9.23 8.21
C GLY A 208 8.93 9.11 9.05
N PRO A 209 10.04 9.75 8.66
CA PRO A 209 11.33 9.56 9.35
C PRO A 209 11.30 9.89 10.85
N ASP A 210 10.45 10.83 11.28
CA ASP A 210 10.39 11.28 12.66
C ASP A 210 9.20 10.72 13.47
N SER A 211 8.44 9.78 12.89
CA SER A 211 7.26 9.18 13.52
C SER A 211 7.26 7.65 13.52
N LEU A 212 8.36 7.02 13.13
CA LEU A 212 8.48 5.55 13.10
C LEU A 212 8.31 4.89 14.47
N ASN A 213 8.71 5.56 15.55
CA ASN A 213 8.50 5.06 16.90
C ASN A 213 7.02 4.80 17.23
N LEU A 214 6.10 5.45 16.51
CA LEU A 214 4.66 5.25 16.71
C LEU A 214 4.20 3.84 16.29
N VAL A 215 4.93 3.13 15.41
CA VAL A 215 4.58 1.78 14.96
C VAL A 215 5.11 0.69 15.90
N GLU A 216 6.08 1.00 16.79
CA GLU A 216 6.70 0.01 17.66
C GLU A 216 5.74 -0.89 18.46
N PRO A 217 4.60 -0.38 19.02
CA PRO A 217 3.67 -1.24 19.74
C PRO A 217 3.07 -2.35 18.85
N LEU A 218 2.84 -2.05 17.56
CA LEU A 218 2.34 -3.03 16.59
C LEU A 218 3.42 -4.03 16.17
N VAL A 219 4.64 -3.56 15.92
CA VAL A 219 5.78 -4.42 15.53
C VAL A 219 6.12 -5.43 16.62
N LYS A 220 6.01 -5.06 17.90
CA LYS A 220 6.24 -5.96 19.04
C LYS A 220 5.22 -7.13 19.08
N ILE A 221 4.00 -6.92 18.59
CA ILE A 221 2.95 -7.94 18.56
C ILE A 221 2.97 -8.71 17.23
N PHE A 222 3.26 -8.03 16.14
CA PHE A 222 3.26 -8.56 14.78
C PHE A 222 4.64 -8.32 14.11
N PRO A 223 5.65 -9.19 14.34
CA PRO A 223 7.00 -8.99 13.81
C PRO A 223 7.08 -9.01 12.28
N ASP A 224 6.13 -9.70 11.64
CA ASP A 224 5.96 -9.80 10.18
C ASP A 224 5.15 -8.63 9.56
N LEU A 225 4.80 -7.62 10.37
CA LEU A 225 4.05 -6.46 9.92
C LEU A 225 4.78 -5.70 8.82
N SER A 226 4.07 -5.38 7.74
CA SER A 226 4.52 -4.41 6.73
C SER A 226 4.07 -3.01 7.09
N ILE A 227 4.82 -2.02 6.65
CA ILE A 227 4.47 -0.60 6.86
C ILE A 227 4.52 0.16 5.54
N ASP A 228 3.69 1.20 5.39
CA ASP A 228 3.69 2.08 4.24
C ASP A 228 3.63 3.56 4.64
N ALA A 229 4.37 4.41 3.93
CA ALA A 229 4.42 5.85 4.14
C ALA A 229 4.19 6.63 2.85
N GLN A 230 3.47 7.73 2.97
CA GLN A 230 3.16 8.63 1.86
C GLN A 230 3.21 10.11 2.30
N GLY A 231 2.19 10.58 3.02
CA GLY A 231 1.98 11.99 3.34
C GLY A 231 3.11 12.64 4.13
N LYS A 232 3.69 11.93 5.11
CA LYS A 232 4.79 12.42 5.95
C LYS A 232 6.17 12.39 5.30
N LEU A 233 6.25 11.97 4.05
CA LEU A 233 7.47 12.07 3.23
C LEU A 233 7.56 13.40 2.48
N ARG A 234 6.76 14.39 2.89
CA ARG A 234 6.71 15.75 2.33
C ARG A 234 6.89 16.76 3.44
N PRO A 235 7.76 17.77 3.27
CA PRO A 235 7.94 18.82 4.28
C PRO A 235 6.65 19.59 4.60
N SER A 236 5.81 19.78 3.58
CA SER A 236 4.51 20.47 3.72
C SER A 236 3.42 19.61 4.37
N GLY A 237 3.55 18.28 4.32
CA GLY A 237 2.47 17.33 4.67
C GLY A 237 1.30 17.34 3.68
N ASN A 238 1.38 18.10 2.57
CA ASN A 238 0.34 18.16 1.55
C ASN A 238 0.56 17.04 0.52
N ALA A 239 -0.40 16.15 0.37
CA ALA A 239 -0.30 15.01 -0.54
C ALA A 239 -0.23 15.37 -2.04
N LEU A 240 -0.53 16.63 -2.40
CA LEU A 240 -0.38 17.13 -3.77
C LEU A 240 1.04 17.61 -4.09
N ASP A 241 1.87 17.84 -3.09
CA ASP A 241 3.27 18.22 -3.30
C ASP A 241 4.12 16.96 -3.60
N PRO A 242 5.23 17.10 -4.30
CA PRO A 242 6.12 15.97 -4.55
C PRO A 242 6.75 15.43 -3.26
N ILE A 243 7.08 14.14 -3.26
CA ILE A 243 7.86 13.52 -2.18
C ILE A 243 9.26 14.15 -2.11
N ASP A 244 9.74 14.40 -0.91
CA ASP A 244 11.14 14.64 -0.62
C ASP A 244 11.86 13.29 -0.50
N TRP A 245 12.62 12.94 -1.51
CA TRP A 245 13.32 11.65 -1.59
C TRP A 245 14.44 11.51 -0.56
N GLY A 246 14.96 12.61 -0.02
CA GLY A 246 15.84 12.58 1.14
C GLY A 246 15.11 12.19 2.42
N MET A 247 13.89 12.68 2.62
CA MET A 247 13.01 12.23 3.71
C MET A 247 12.60 10.76 3.53
N ALA A 248 12.26 10.35 2.31
CA ALA A 248 11.92 8.97 1.99
C ALA A 248 13.08 8.00 2.27
N GLY A 249 14.30 8.35 1.89
CA GLY A 249 15.49 7.56 2.21
C GLY A 249 15.75 7.46 3.72
N LYS A 250 15.59 8.55 4.47
CA LYS A 250 15.69 8.53 5.94
C LYS A 250 14.60 7.67 6.59
N TYR A 251 13.37 7.71 6.07
CA TYR A 251 12.29 6.84 6.52
C TYR A 251 12.65 5.38 6.28
N LEU A 252 13.06 5.03 5.06
CA LEU A 252 13.39 3.66 4.68
C LEU A 252 14.54 3.11 5.53
N SER A 253 15.66 3.83 5.66
CA SER A 253 16.81 3.40 6.48
C SER A 253 16.43 3.16 7.94
N ARG A 254 15.72 4.08 8.56
CA ARG A 254 15.26 3.94 9.96
C ARG A 254 14.23 2.81 10.12
N ALA A 255 13.35 2.60 9.14
CA ALA A 255 12.39 1.50 9.16
C ALA A 255 13.10 0.14 9.10
N LEU A 256 14.13 0.01 8.26
CA LEU A 256 14.93 -1.21 8.16
C LEU A 256 15.73 -1.49 9.44
N GLU A 257 16.21 -0.46 10.14
CA GLU A 257 16.84 -0.59 11.45
C GLU A 257 15.85 -1.02 12.55
N LEU A 258 14.63 -0.49 12.52
CA LEU A 258 13.58 -0.79 13.50
C LEU A 258 12.98 -2.18 13.33
N LEU A 259 12.82 -2.62 12.09
CA LEU A 259 12.06 -3.83 11.75
C LEU A 259 12.95 -5.07 11.56
N GLY A 260 14.25 -4.90 11.54
CA GLY A 260 15.27 -5.96 11.52
C GLY A 260 15.45 -6.60 10.18
#